data_bae85de9ffdae5d05ff3f37795fad4ec
#
_entry.id   bae85de9ffdae5d05ff3f37795fad4ec
#
_cell.length_a   1.000
_cell.length_b   1.000
_cell.length_c   1.000
_cell.angle_alpha   90.00
_cell.angle_beta   90.00
_cell.angle_gamma   90.00
#
_symmetry.space_group_name_H-M   'P 1'
#
loop_
_entity.id
_entity.type
_entity.pdbx_description
1 polymer ?
#
loop_
_entity_poly.entity_id
_entity_poly.type
_entity_poly.pdbx_seq_one_letter_code
_entity_poly.pdbx_strand_id
1 'polypeptide(L)'
;ELDIEHAAVVGGTVAVSDDVKNAVDTLLVANGGAVSLRWFGDDRYATAVDVAENGVDAGIAAFTYVGVATGENYPDALAGGVGAGVQGGVVALTATNALSGATQAMLEDHAATILYLDVFGGPAAVADVVRTAIAEALGW
;
A
#
# COMPACT_ATOMS: atom_id res chain seq x y z
N GLU A 1 -26.60 7.90 7.19
CA GLU A 1 -25.80 8.50 6.11
C GLU A 1 -24.38 8.64 6.63
N LEU A 2 -23.37 8.26 5.84
CA LEU A 2 -21.97 8.45 6.20
C LEU A 2 -21.56 9.80 5.63
N ASP A 3 -21.16 10.74 6.48
CA ASP A 3 -20.62 12.03 6.07
C ASP A 3 -19.16 11.81 5.65
N ILE A 4 -18.94 11.47 4.37
CA ILE A 4 -17.61 11.27 3.80
C ILE A 4 -17.10 12.62 3.28
N GLU A 5 -16.11 13.17 3.97
CA GLU A 5 -15.49 14.44 3.61
C GLU A 5 -14.31 14.28 2.65
N HIS A 6 -13.60 13.16 2.72
CA HIS A 6 -12.40 12.88 1.94
C HIS A 6 -12.44 11.49 1.33
N ALA A 7 -11.90 11.36 0.11
CA ALA A 7 -11.69 10.08 -0.55
C ALA A 7 -10.38 10.09 -1.34
N ALA A 8 -9.80 8.92 -1.50
CA ALA A 8 -8.69 8.68 -2.42
C ALA A 8 -9.09 7.63 -3.45
N VAL A 9 -8.84 7.92 -4.72
CA VAL A 9 -8.96 6.97 -5.83
C VAL A 9 -7.60 6.32 -6.02
N VAL A 10 -7.52 5.02 -5.75
CA VAL A 10 -6.28 4.25 -5.84
C VAL A 10 -6.11 3.66 -7.24
N GLY A 11 -4.99 3.98 -7.86
CA GLY A 11 -4.62 3.53 -9.20
C GLY A 11 -4.61 4.64 -10.25
N GLY A 12 -3.73 4.50 -11.25
CA GLY A 12 -3.61 5.41 -12.38
C GLY A 12 -4.84 5.38 -13.30
N THR A 13 -4.85 6.26 -14.29
CA THR A 13 -5.99 6.45 -15.22
C THR A 13 -6.33 5.21 -16.05
N VAL A 14 -5.38 4.29 -16.23
CA VAL A 14 -5.61 3.00 -16.89
C VAL A 14 -6.39 2.03 -16.00
N ALA A 15 -6.16 2.07 -14.69
CA ALA A 15 -6.85 1.22 -13.73
C ALA A 15 -8.22 1.78 -13.34
N VAL A 16 -8.26 3.08 -13.04
CA VAL A 16 -9.49 3.82 -12.71
C VAL A 16 -9.52 5.10 -13.56
N SER A 17 -10.41 5.16 -14.54
CA SER A 17 -10.49 6.29 -15.47
C SER A 17 -10.82 7.61 -14.77
N ASP A 18 -10.50 8.73 -15.43
CA ASP A 18 -10.86 10.06 -14.93
C ASP A 18 -12.39 10.25 -14.86
N ASP A 19 -13.16 9.60 -15.74
CA ASP A 19 -14.62 9.64 -15.66
C ASP A 19 -15.14 9.05 -14.35
N VAL A 20 -14.56 7.93 -13.89
CA VAL A 20 -14.91 7.33 -12.60
C VAL A 20 -14.52 8.26 -11.45
N LYS A 21 -13.29 8.81 -11.47
CA LYS A 21 -12.86 9.78 -10.47
C LYS A 21 -13.76 11.01 -10.43
N ASN A 22 -14.11 11.57 -11.58
CA ASN A 22 -15.00 12.75 -11.68
C ASN A 22 -16.41 12.44 -11.16
N ALA A 23 -16.91 11.21 -11.35
CA ALA A 23 -18.18 10.78 -10.76
C ALA A 23 -18.10 10.72 -9.23
N VAL A 24 -17.00 10.22 -8.65
CA VAL A 24 -16.74 10.24 -7.20
C VAL A 24 -16.68 11.68 -6.70
N ASP A 25 -15.93 12.56 -7.36
CA ASP A 25 -15.79 13.98 -7.00
C ASP A 25 -17.14 14.69 -6.99
N THR A 26 -17.99 14.41 -7.99
CA THR A 26 -19.34 14.99 -8.07
C THR A 26 -20.17 14.60 -6.85
N LEU A 27 -20.12 13.34 -6.43
CA LEU A 27 -20.85 12.86 -5.25
C LEU A 27 -20.29 13.47 -3.95
N LEU A 28 -18.96 13.56 -3.81
CA LEU A 28 -18.33 14.13 -2.61
C LEU A 28 -18.72 15.60 -2.46
N VAL A 29 -18.53 16.40 -3.50
CA VAL A 29 -18.84 17.85 -3.48
C VAL A 29 -20.32 18.11 -3.24
N ALA A 30 -21.21 17.30 -3.85
CA ALA A 30 -22.67 17.42 -3.61
C ALA A 30 -23.07 17.16 -2.15
N ASN A 31 -22.24 16.44 -1.38
CA ASN A 31 -22.45 16.15 0.05
C ASN A 31 -21.54 16.97 0.98
N GLY A 32 -20.91 18.04 0.48
CA GLY A 32 -20.09 18.95 1.28
C GLY A 32 -18.63 18.52 1.47
N GLY A 33 -18.21 17.42 0.85
CA GLY A 33 -16.84 16.95 0.87
C GLY A 33 -15.93 17.64 -0.15
N ALA A 34 -14.63 17.34 -0.09
CA ALA A 34 -13.63 17.79 -1.04
C ALA A 34 -13.51 16.85 -2.24
N VAL A 35 -12.93 17.31 -3.36
CA VAL A 35 -12.58 16.44 -4.49
C VAL A 35 -11.60 15.34 -4.03
N SER A 36 -11.75 14.14 -4.60
CA SER A 36 -10.91 13.01 -4.24
C SER A 36 -9.44 13.21 -4.66
N LEU A 37 -8.52 12.69 -3.86
CA LEU A 37 -7.12 12.54 -4.25
C LEU A 37 -6.97 11.35 -5.21
N ARG A 38 -5.87 11.28 -5.92
CA ARG A 38 -5.49 10.07 -6.67
C ARG A 38 -4.12 9.60 -6.18
N TRP A 39 -4.06 8.36 -5.70
CA TRP A 39 -2.85 7.71 -5.24
C TRP A 39 -2.46 6.61 -6.22
N PHE A 40 -1.30 6.73 -6.84
CA PHE A 40 -0.86 5.77 -7.87
C PHE A 40 0.64 5.87 -8.13
N GLY A 41 1.21 4.80 -8.65
CA GLY A 41 2.56 4.71 -9.19
C GLY A 41 2.54 4.06 -10.57
N ASP A 42 3.72 3.86 -11.14
CA ASP A 42 3.91 3.31 -12.49
C ASP A 42 3.42 1.86 -12.61
N ASP A 43 3.41 1.14 -11.50
CA ASP A 43 2.91 -0.23 -11.39
C ASP A 43 2.18 -0.45 -10.06
N ARG A 44 1.74 -1.70 -9.82
CA ARG A 44 1.03 -2.08 -8.59
C ARG A 44 1.91 -1.96 -7.34
N TYR A 45 3.21 -2.14 -7.47
CA TYR A 45 4.17 -2.06 -6.37
C TYR A 45 4.38 -0.62 -5.95
N ALA A 46 4.66 0.25 -6.92
CA ALA A 46 4.77 1.69 -6.69
C ALA A 46 3.44 2.29 -6.22
N THR A 47 2.30 1.80 -6.73
CA THR A 47 0.97 2.22 -6.24
C THR A 47 0.77 1.83 -4.77
N ALA A 48 1.18 0.63 -4.36
CA ALA A 48 1.06 0.20 -2.95
C ALA A 48 1.93 1.07 -2.03
N VAL A 49 3.13 1.44 -2.47
CA VAL A 49 4.02 2.36 -1.73
C VAL A 49 3.39 3.76 -1.64
N ASP A 50 2.88 4.31 -2.75
CA ASP A 50 2.22 5.63 -2.75
C ASP A 50 1.00 5.67 -1.81
N VAL A 51 0.23 4.58 -1.75
CA VAL A 51 -0.88 4.43 -0.78
C VAL A 51 -0.37 4.39 0.65
N ALA A 52 0.74 3.70 0.92
CA ALA A 52 1.34 3.62 2.25
C ALA A 52 1.85 4.99 2.71
N GLU A 53 2.63 5.68 1.88
CA GLU A 53 3.19 7.02 2.18
C GLU A 53 2.08 8.05 2.43
N ASN A 54 1.13 8.16 1.49
CA ASN A 54 0.01 9.09 1.65
C ASN A 54 -0.90 8.74 2.83
N GLY A 55 -1.07 7.45 3.13
CA GLY A 55 -1.82 6.99 4.30
C GLY A 55 -1.16 7.39 5.63
N VAL A 56 0.17 7.33 5.68
CA VAL A 56 0.95 7.78 6.85
C VAL A 56 0.92 9.30 6.95
N ASP A 57 1.12 10.03 5.86
CA ASP A 57 1.03 11.49 5.83
C ASP A 57 -0.36 12.02 6.24
N ALA A 58 -1.41 11.30 5.89
CA ALA A 58 -2.77 11.60 6.32
C ALA A 58 -3.09 11.18 7.79
N GLY A 59 -2.14 10.55 8.49
CA GLY A 59 -2.33 10.07 9.86
C GLY A 59 -3.26 8.86 9.99
N ILE A 60 -3.51 8.13 8.89
CA ILE A 60 -4.37 6.93 8.85
C ILE A 60 -3.59 5.69 9.29
N ALA A 61 -2.28 5.63 9.01
CA ALA A 61 -1.40 4.51 9.29
C ALA A 61 -0.03 4.98 9.79
N ALA A 62 0.86 4.04 10.10
CA ALA A 62 2.23 4.34 10.50
C ALA A 62 3.19 3.25 9.98
N PHE A 63 4.44 3.62 9.68
CA PHE A 63 5.47 2.66 9.28
C PHE A 63 6.03 1.83 10.44
N THR A 64 5.53 1.97 11.66
CA THR A 64 5.94 1.11 12.78
C THR A 64 5.64 -0.37 12.55
N TYR A 65 4.64 -0.68 11.76
CA TYR A 65 4.30 -2.03 11.30
C TYR A 65 4.14 -2.05 9.78
N VAL A 66 4.87 -2.95 9.11
CA VAL A 66 4.79 -3.14 7.66
C VAL A 66 4.45 -4.60 7.34
N GLY A 67 3.42 -4.80 6.54
CA GLY A 67 3.15 -6.08 5.91
C GLY A 67 3.72 -6.11 4.49
N VAL A 68 4.31 -7.23 4.07
CA VAL A 68 4.73 -7.43 2.67
C VAL A 68 4.03 -8.66 2.12
N ALA A 69 3.40 -8.54 0.95
CA ALA A 69 2.73 -9.62 0.26
C ALA A 69 3.08 -9.64 -1.23
N THR A 70 2.83 -10.78 -1.90
CA THR A 70 2.96 -10.79 -3.36
C THR A 70 1.88 -9.93 -4.02
N GLY A 71 2.29 -9.12 -5.02
CA GLY A 71 1.38 -8.38 -5.89
C GLY A 71 0.92 -9.18 -7.12
N GLU A 72 1.38 -10.42 -7.28
CA GLU A 72 1.02 -11.29 -8.42
C GLU A 72 -0.27 -12.08 -8.15
N ASN A 73 -0.63 -12.24 -6.87
CA ASN A 73 -1.88 -12.87 -6.44
C ASN A 73 -2.42 -12.15 -5.20
N TYR A 74 -3.74 -12.02 -5.08
CA TYR A 74 -4.38 -11.12 -4.10
C TYR A 74 -4.72 -11.72 -2.72
N PRO A 75 -4.87 -13.03 -2.50
CA PRO A 75 -5.41 -13.55 -1.24
C PRO A 75 -4.58 -13.18 0.00
N ASP A 76 -3.26 -13.30 -0.08
CA ASP A 76 -2.36 -13.00 1.04
C ASP A 76 -2.34 -11.50 1.35
N ALA A 77 -2.37 -10.65 0.31
CA ALA A 77 -2.44 -9.20 0.47
C ALA A 77 -3.77 -8.75 1.12
N LEU A 78 -4.90 -9.37 0.73
CA LEU A 78 -6.21 -9.06 1.33
C LEU A 78 -6.28 -9.48 2.80
N ALA A 79 -5.84 -10.70 3.11
CA ALA A 79 -5.84 -11.19 4.49
C ALA A 79 -4.84 -10.42 5.36
N GLY A 80 -3.64 -10.17 4.82
CA GLY A 80 -2.59 -9.40 5.47
C GLY A 80 -2.96 -7.95 5.70
N GLY A 81 -3.73 -7.34 4.78
CA GLY A 81 -4.23 -5.97 4.92
C GLY A 81 -5.10 -5.78 6.17
N VAL A 82 -5.92 -6.77 6.51
CA VAL A 82 -6.69 -6.74 7.77
C VAL A 82 -5.75 -6.80 8.97
N GLY A 83 -4.74 -7.70 8.94
CA GLY A 83 -3.75 -7.82 10.01
C GLY A 83 -2.95 -6.53 10.20
N ALA A 84 -2.44 -5.96 9.13
CA ALA A 84 -1.70 -4.70 9.17
C ALA A 84 -2.57 -3.53 9.66
N GLY A 85 -3.83 -3.44 9.19
CA GLY A 85 -4.77 -2.40 9.60
C GLY A 85 -5.10 -2.44 11.10
N VAL A 86 -5.23 -3.64 11.70
CA VAL A 86 -5.42 -3.79 13.15
C VAL A 86 -4.21 -3.27 13.94
N GLN A 87 -3.01 -3.35 13.37
CA GLN A 87 -1.78 -2.82 13.96
C GLN A 87 -1.54 -1.33 13.63
N GLY A 88 -2.45 -0.69 12.89
CA GLY A 88 -2.27 0.68 12.40
C GLY A 88 -1.13 0.81 11.38
N GLY A 89 -0.78 -0.28 10.71
CA GLY A 89 0.33 -0.36 9.78
C GLY A 89 -0.08 -0.28 8.32
N VAL A 90 0.89 -0.50 7.44
CA VAL A 90 0.75 -0.46 5.97
C VAL A 90 1.03 -1.82 5.35
N VAL A 91 0.59 -2.01 4.10
CA VAL A 91 0.96 -3.18 3.28
C VAL A 91 1.66 -2.72 2.01
N ALA A 92 2.87 -3.22 1.79
CA ALA A 92 3.60 -3.09 0.54
C ALA A 92 3.50 -4.40 -0.28
N LEU A 93 3.66 -4.27 -1.59
CA LEU A 93 3.61 -5.40 -2.51
C LEU A 93 4.97 -5.68 -3.12
N THR A 94 5.24 -6.95 -3.42
CA THR A 94 6.45 -7.38 -4.12
C THR A 94 6.14 -8.44 -5.18
N ALA A 95 7.07 -8.71 -6.10
CA ALA A 95 6.98 -9.87 -6.96
C ALA A 95 7.36 -11.15 -6.17
N THR A 96 6.89 -12.30 -6.65
CA THR A 96 7.12 -13.58 -5.97
C THR A 96 8.61 -13.92 -5.80
N ASN A 97 9.44 -13.62 -6.81
CA ASN A 97 10.84 -14.04 -6.87
C ASN A 97 11.86 -12.87 -6.84
N ALA A 98 11.40 -11.64 -6.70
CA ALA A 98 12.26 -10.46 -6.62
C ALA A 98 11.60 -9.37 -5.76
N LEU A 99 12.35 -8.76 -4.85
CA LEU A 99 11.87 -7.59 -4.13
C LEU A 99 11.70 -6.45 -5.14
N SER A 100 10.49 -5.86 -5.20
CA SER A 100 10.25 -4.74 -6.12
C SER A 100 11.05 -3.51 -5.69
N GLY A 101 11.60 -2.77 -6.66
CA GLY A 101 12.43 -1.61 -6.36
C GLY A 101 11.71 -0.53 -5.54
N ALA A 102 10.42 -0.31 -5.80
CA ALA A 102 9.62 0.63 -5.02
C ALA A 102 9.49 0.21 -3.55
N THR A 103 9.19 -1.07 -3.31
CA THR A 103 9.09 -1.61 -1.94
C THR A 103 10.44 -1.64 -1.24
N GLN A 104 11.52 -1.98 -1.96
CA GLN A 104 12.87 -1.92 -1.41
C GLN A 104 13.22 -0.51 -0.95
N ALA A 105 13.03 0.50 -1.78
CA ALA A 105 13.32 1.89 -1.44
C ALA A 105 12.51 2.35 -0.22
N MET A 106 11.22 2.06 -0.16
CA MET A 106 10.37 2.37 0.99
C MET A 106 10.89 1.71 2.28
N LEU A 107 11.30 0.43 2.23
CA LEU A 107 11.85 -0.27 3.41
C LEU A 107 13.17 0.35 3.87
N GLU A 108 14.06 0.69 2.94
CA GLU A 108 15.33 1.37 3.23
C GLU A 108 15.11 2.76 3.85
N ASP A 109 14.20 3.56 3.29
CA ASP A 109 13.90 4.92 3.74
C ASP A 109 13.28 4.94 5.14
N HIS A 110 12.47 3.92 5.49
CA HIS A 110 11.77 3.81 6.76
C HIS A 110 12.38 2.79 7.73
N ALA A 111 13.55 2.20 7.43
CA ALA A 111 14.18 1.14 8.23
C ALA A 111 14.30 1.49 9.72
N ALA A 112 14.61 2.74 10.05
CA ALA A 112 14.74 3.21 11.44
C ALA A 112 13.38 3.33 12.18
N THR A 113 12.26 3.35 11.46
CA THR A 113 10.91 3.51 12.01
C THR A 113 10.18 2.16 12.11
N ILE A 114 10.51 1.22 11.22
CA ILE A 114 9.87 -0.10 11.16
C ILE A 114 10.33 -0.93 12.37
N LEU A 115 9.38 -1.26 13.25
CA LEU A 115 9.62 -2.09 14.43
C LEU A 115 9.18 -3.54 14.22
N TYR A 116 8.17 -3.74 13.36
CA TYR A 116 7.60 -5.06 13.06
C TYR A 116 7.39 -5.19 11.56
N LEU A 117 7.79 -6.32 11.00
CA LEU A 117 7.51 -6.66 9.61
C LEU A 117 7.02 -8.09 9.51
N ASP A 118 5.87 -8.27 8.87
CA ASP A 118 5.32 -9.58 8.53
C ASP A 118 5.32 -9.79 7.01
N VAL A 119 5.74 -10.99 6.59
CA VAL A 119 5.64 -11.42 5.19
C VAL A 119 4.45 -12.36 5.07
N PHE A 120 3.40 -11.88 4.39
CA PHE A 120 2.16 -12.63 4.18
C PHE A 120 2.30 -13.60 3.00
N GLY A 121 1.96 -14.86 3.25
CA GLY A 121 2.08 -15.95 2.30
C GLY A 121 3.32 -16.83 2.54
N GLY A 122 3.29 -18.05 1.99
CA GLY A 122 4.39 -18.99 2.06
C GLY A 122 5.49 -18.72 1.02
N PRO A 123 6.57 -19.56 0.96
CA PRO A 123 7.66 -19.38 0.01
C PRO A 123 7.26 -19.45 -1.46
N ALA A 124 6.08 -20.03 -1.77
CA ALA A 124 5.52 -20.02 -3.12
C ALA A 124 4.90 -18.66 -3.52
N ALA A 125 4.51 -17.83 -2.55
CA ALA A 125 3.98 -16.49 -2.76
C ALA A 125 5.06 -15.42 -2.65
N VAL A 126 5.93 -15.52 -1.64
CA VAL A 126 7.10 -14.66 -1.42
C VAL A 126 8.30 -15.55 -1.15
N ALA A 127 9.14 -15.77 -2.15
CA ALA A 127 10.27 -16.69 -2.11
C ALA A 127 11.32 -16.27 -1.06
N ASP A 128 12.12 -17.23 -0.58
CA ASP A 128 13.13 -16.98 0.46
C ASP A 128 14.16 -15.91 0.03
N VAL A 129 14.50 -15.83 -1.25
CA VAL A 129 15.38 -14.79 -1.78
C VAL A 129 14.80 -13.38 -1.56
N VAL A 130 13.48 -13.21 -1.66
CA VAL A 130 12.80 -11.94 -1.40
C VAL A 130 12.79 -11.64 0.10
N ARG A 131 12.55 -12.65 0.94
CA ARG A 131 12.61 -12.51 2.41
C ARG A 131 13.99 -12.07 2.88
N THR A 132 15.06 -12.64 2.29
CA THR A 132 16.44 -12.21 2.54
C THR A 132 16.65 -10.75 2.11
N ALA A 133 16.20 -10.37 0.91
CA ALA A 133 16.33 -8.99 0.43
C ALA A 133 15.57 -7.98 1.30
N ILE A 134 14.40 -8.36 1.85
CA ILE A 134 13.65 -7.55 2.82
C ILE A 134 14.47 -7.32 4.10
N ALA A 135 15.06 -8.39 4.66
CA ALA A 135 15.90 -8.29 5.85
C ALA A 135 17.14 -7.41 5.60
N GLU A 136 17.78 -7.57 4.44
CA GLU A 136 18.93 -6.73 4.03
C GLU A 136 18.54 -5.25 3.90
N ALA A 137 17.38 -4.93 3.31
CA ALA A 137 16.88 -3.55 3.17
C ALA A 137 16.64 -2.88 4.53
N LEU A 138 16.29 -3.66 5.55
CA LEU A 138 16.08 -3.17 6.93
C LEU A 138 17.37 -3.17 7.77
N GLY A 139 18.46 -3.77 7.28
CA GLY A 139 19.69 -3.93 8.05
C GLY A 139 19.59 -4.99 9.18
N TRP A 140 18.73 -5.99 9.01
CA TRP A 140 18.46 -7.09 9.97
C TRP A 140 19.26 -8.35 9.64
#